data_1849299742a22f7ef2f008225746fb18
#
_entry.id   1849299742a22f7ef2f008225746fb18
#
_cell.length_a   1.000
_cell.length_b   1.000
_cell.length_c   1.000
_cell.angle_alpha   90.00
_cell.angle_beta   90.00
_cell.angle_gamma   90.00
#
_symmetry.space_group_name_H-M   'P 1'
#
loop_
_entity.id
_entity.type
_entity.pdbx_description
1 polymer ?
#
loop_
_entity_poly.entity_id
_entity_poly.type
_entity_poly.pdbx_seq_one_letter_code
_entity_poly.pdbx_strand_id
1 'polypeptide(L)'
;MKRFNTHIIMVSGQATPNVLAVMDKAIRPVEVILCTTDDMHENSEILKRYFTQHQIRCREVKLGNAYDFAALQEKFLELATELEDKASEVGVNLAGGTKLMTIAAQQFFWQKFTCFYINPEQNSIQYISEKDAPEYPIAGQLKIKDFFAIHGYRVISSKEKQVSEKPEQLEK
;
A
#
# COMPACT_ATOMS: atom_id res chain seq x y z
N MET A 1 -9.99 -7.79 -14.38
CA MET A 1 -9.36 -7.28 -13.15
C MET A 1 -10.41 -7.29 -12.03
N LYS A 2 -10.10 -7.81 -10.85
CA LYS A 2 -11.02 -7.83 -9.70
C LYS A 2 -11.06 -6.46 -9.03
N ARG A 3 -12.24 -6.07 -8.57
CA ARG A 3 -12.44 -4.85 -7.80
C ARG A 3 -12.80 -5.21 -6.36
N PHE A 4 -12.15 -4.56 -5.41
CA PHE A 4 -12.37 -4.76 -3.98
C PHE A 4 -12.91 -3.48 -3.35
N ASN A 5 -13.82 -3.63 -2.38
CA ASN A 5 -14.31 -2.49 -1.60
C ASN A 5 -13.27 -2.01 -0.60
N THR A 6 -12.43 -2.94 -0.10
CA THR A 6 -11.40 -2.66 0.89
C THR A 6 -10.04 -3.16 0.40
N HIS A 7 -9.00 -2.34 0.52
CA HIS A 7 -7.61 -2.79 0.39
C HIS A 7 -6.93 -2.82 1.75
N ILE A 8 -6.26 -3.93 2.05
CA ILE A 8 -5.30 -4.02 3.15
C ILE A 8 -3.92 -3.72 2.58
N ILE A 9 -3.22 -2.75 3.15
CA ILE A 9 -1.86 -2.39 2.76
C ILE A 9 -0.94 -2.36 3.97
N MET A 10 0.28 -2.83 3.80
CA MET A 10 1.33 -2.73 4.82
C MET A 10 2.12 -1.45 4.58
N VAL A 11 2.08 -0.54 5.56
CA VAL A 11 2.78 0.75 5.47
C VAL A 11 4.28 0.53 5.49
N SER A 12 4.98 1.19 4.57
CA SER A 12 6.45 1.13 4.45
C SER A 12 7.01 2.45 3.93
N GLY A 13 8.32 2.61 3.99
CA GLY A 13 9.00 3.78 3.44
C GLY A 13 8.82 3.96 1.93
N GLN A 14 8.52 2.85 1.21
CA GLN A 14 8.18 2.89 -0.21
C GLN A 14 6.66 2.90 -0.39
N ALA A 15 6.06 4.08 -0.39
CA ALA A 15 4.61 4.23 -0.49
C ALA A 15 4.04 3.94 -1.89
N THR A 16 4.84 4.11 -2.94
CA THR A 16 4.40 4.06 -4.35
C THR A 16 3.61 2.80 -4.73
N PRO A 17 4.05 1.57 -4.46
CA PRO A 17 3.29 0.37 -4.83
C PRO A 17 1.91 0.29 -4.17
N ASN A 18 1.80 0.76 -2.92
CA ASN A 18 0.54 0.82 -2.20
C ASN A 18 -0.40 1.85 -2.80
N VAL A 19 0.12 3.05 -3.09
CA VAL A 19 -0.68 4.16 -3.60
C VAL A 19 -1.12 3.91 -5.05
N LEU A 20 -0.27 3.33 -5.90
CA LEU A 20 -0.63 2.97 -7.27
C LEU A 20 -1.88 2.08 -7.32
N ALA A 21 -1.93 1.03 -6.50
CA ALA A 21 -3.08 0.14 -6.42
C ALA A 21 -4.35 0.85 -5.94
N VAL A 22 -4.22 1.70 -4.93
CA VAL A 22 -5.37 2.42 -4.36
C VAL A 22 -5.90 3.50 -5.31
N MET A 23 -5.03 4.13 -6.10
CA MET A 23 -5.41 5.22 -7.01
C MET A 23 -5.78 4.75 -8.42
N ASP A 24 -5.56 3.49 -8.75
CA ASP A 24 -5.99 2.93 -10.03
C ASP A 24 -7.52 2.85 -10.12
N LYS A 25 -8.10 3.47 -11.15
CA LYS A 25 -9.56 3.57 -11.31
C LYS A 25 -10.27 2.22 -11.43
N ALA A 26 -9.57 1.21 -11.94
CA ALA A 26 -10.16 -0.11 -12.15
C ALA A 26 -10.32 -0.91 -10.85
N ILE A 27 -9.42 -0.69 -9.89
CA ILE A 27 -9.37 -1.44 -8.63
C ILE A 27 -9.49 -0.55 -7.38
N ARG A 28 -9.73 0.74 -7.55
CA ARG A 28 -9.82 1.72 -6.47
C ARG A 28 -10.82 1.27 -5.40
N PRO A 29 -10.39 1.14 -4.14
CA PRO A 29 -11.27 0.75 -3.05
C PRO A 29 -12.08 1.94 -2.52
N VAL A 30 -13.08 1.65 -1.71
CA VAL A 30 -13.83 2.63 -0.90
C VAL A 30 -13.12 2.90 0.42
N GLU A 31 -12.40 1.88 0.91
CA GLU A 31 -11.68 1.91 2.19
C GLU A 31 -10.30 1.30 2.07
N VAL A 32 -9.35 1.85 2.83
CA VAL A 32 -8.01 1.30 2.99
C VAL A 32 -7.75 1.01 4.47
N ILE A 33 -7.28 -0.19 4.75
CA ILE A 33 -6.77 -0.59 6.06
C ILE A 33 -5.25 -0.47 6.02
N LEU A 34 -4.74 0.48 6.81
CA LEU A 34 -3.31 0.75 6.96
C LEU A 34 -2.75 -0.12 8.08
N CYS A 35 -2.02 -1.17 7.74
CA CYS A 35 -1.29 -2.00 8.71
C CYS A 35 0.05 -1.32 9.00
N THR A 36 0.18 -0.74 10.19
CA THR A 36 1.25 0.20 10.56
C THR A 36 2.07 -0.35 11.72
N THR A 37 3.38 -0.38 11.56
CA THR A 37 4.34 -0.63 12.66
C THR A 37 4.71 0.67 13.36
N ASP A 38 5.30 0.56 14.55
CA ASP A 38 5.65 1.72 15.38
C ASP A 38 6.56 2.70 14.61
N ASP A 39 7.52 2.18 13.83
CA ASP A 39 8.47 2.98 13.03
C ASP A 39 7.80 3.67 11.83
N MET A 40 6.62 3.24 11.42
CA MET A 40 5.91 3.73 10.22
C MET A 40 4.71 4.63 10.55
N HIS A 41 4.58 5.06 11.79
CA HIS A 41 3.45 5.90 12.21
C HIS A 41 3.35 7.20 11.40
N GLU A 42 4.45 7.90 11.18
CA GLU A 42 4.46 9.14 10.40
C GLU A 42 4.05 8.89 8.94
N ASN A 43 4.57 7.82 8.33
CA ASN A 43 4.19 7.41 6.97
C ASN A 43 2.70 7.07 6.87
N SER A 44 2.15 6.40 7.89
CA SER A 44 0.72 6.09 7.98
C SER A 44 -0.14 7.36 7.98
N GLU A 45 0.21 8.34 8.80
CA GLU A 45 -0.53 9.61 8.87
C GLU A 45 -0.44 10.41 7.55
N ILE A 46 0.70 10.34 6.84
CA ILE A 46 0.85 10.94 5.51
C ILE A 46 -0.10 10.27 4.52
N LEU A 47 -0.10 8.93 4.45
CA LEU A 47 -0.96 8.17 3.56
C LEU A 47 -2.43 8.37 3.89
N LYS A 48 -2.81 8.38 5.16
CA LYS A 48 -4.17 8.62 5.61
C LYS A 48 -4.69 9.98 5.15
N ARG A 49 -3.89 11.04 5.31
CA ARG A 49 -4.23 12.38 4.79
C ARG A 49 -4.40 12.36 3.27
N TYR A 50 -3.45 11.73 2.56
CA TYR A 50 -3.49 11.65 1.10
C TYR A 50 -4.75 10.92 0.61
N PHE A 51 -5.08 9.76 1.15
CA PHE A 51 -6.26 9.00 0.75
C PHE A 51 -7.57 9.70 1.12
N THR A 52 -7.63 10.34 2.29
CA THR A 52 -8.81 11.12 2.72
C THR A 52 -9.08 12.29 1.78
N GLN A 53 -8.05 12.99 1.30
CA GLN A 53 -8.17 14.05 0.30
C GLN A 53 -8.73 13.51 -1.04
N HIS A 54 -8.54 12.24 -1.31
CA HIS A 54 -9.08 11.54 -2.48
C HIS A 54 -10.39 10.80 -2.18
N GLN A 55 -11.09 11.12 -1.07
CA GLN A 55 -12.38 10.52 -0.70
C GLN A 55 -12.32 9.01 -0.47
N ILE A 56 -11.20 8.48 -0.01
CA ILE A 56 -11.02 7.09 0.40
C ILE A 56 -10.95 7.04 1.91
N ARG A 57 -11.80 6.23 2.53
CA ARG A 57 -11.79 6.03 3.99
C ARG A 57 -10.53 5.28 4.39
N CYS A 58 -9.99 5.63 5.56
CA CYS A 58 -8.82 4.96 6.11
C CYS A 58 -9.07 4.50 7.53
N ARG A 59 -8.71 3.26 7.80
CA ARG A 59 -8.62 2.66 9.13
C ARG A 59 -7.19 2.21 9.38
N GLU A 60 -6.68 2.44 10.56
CA GLU A 60 -5.36 1.97 10.97
C GLU A 60 -5.45 0.71 11.83
N VAL A 61 -4.57 -0.24 11.58
CA VAL A 61 -4.32 -1.41 12.42
C VAL A 61 -2.86 -1.35 12.87
N LYS A 62 -2.66 -1.21 14.17
CA LYS A 62 -1.31 -1.14 14.77
C LYS A 62 -0.74 -2.53 14.92
N LEU A 63 0.40 -2.77 14.30
CA LEU A 63 1.10 -4.06 14.31
C LEU A 63 2.20 -4.14 15.37
N GLY A 64 2.59 -3.01 15.99
CA GLY A 64 3.73 -2.94 16.90
C GLY A 64 5.07 -3.03 16.18
N ASN A 65 5.99 -3.85 16.72
CA ASN A 65 7.33 -3.98 16.16
C ASN A 65 7.33 -4.82 14.87
N ALA A 66 7.92 -4.29 13.80
CA ALA A 66 8.02 -4.94 12.48
C ALA A 66 8.79 -6.27 12.47
N TYR A 67 9.55 -6.55 13.51
CA TYR A 67 10.42 -7.72 13.66
C TYR A 67 9.93 -8.71 14.74
N ASP A 68 8.83 -8.40 15.44
CA ASP A 68 8.17 -9.34 16.33
C ASP A 68 7.18 -10.21 15.55
N PHE A 69 7.70 -11.35 15.06
CA PHE A 69 6.92 -12.21 14.16
C PHE A 69 5.68 -12.80 14.84
N ALA A 70 5.75 -13.13 16.15
CA ALA A 70 4.62 -13.67 16.89
C ALA A 70 3.50 -12.63 17.04
N ALA A 71 3.85 -11.39 17.39
CA ALA A 71 2.89 -10.30 17.48
C ALA A 71 2.27 -9.98 16.10
N LEU A 72 3.06 -10.00 15.02
CA LEU A 72 2.56 -9.82 13.67
C LEU A 72 1.54 -10.91 13.28
N GLN A 73 1.82 -12.18 13.61
CA GLN A 73 0.90 -13.28 13.36
C GLN A 73 -0.43 -13.10 14.11
N GLU A 74 -0.38 -12.73 15.39
CA GLU A 74 -1.57 -12.47 16.20
C GLU A 74 -2.42 -11.36 15.58
N LYS A 75 -1.81 -10.23 15.22
CA LYS A 75 -2.53 -9.08 14.60
C LYS A 75 -3.13 -9.40 13.24
N PHE A 76 -2.44 -10.15 12.40
CA PHE A 76 -3.01 -10.55 11.10
C PHE A 76 -4.09 -11.63 11.25
N LEU A 77 -3.99 -12.52 12.23
CA LEU A 77 -5.06 -13.47 12.56
C LEU A 77 -6.33 -12.73 13.02
N GLU A 78 -6.19 -11.78 13.96
CA GLU A 78 -7.30 -10.94 14.44
C GLU A 78 -7.98 -10.23 13.25
N LEU A 79 -7.20 -9.58 12.38
CA LEU A 79 -7.72 -8.85 11.22
C LEU A 79 -8.38 -9.78 10.18
N ALA A 80 -7.78 -10.93 9.90
CA ALA A 80 -8.35 -11.90 8.97
C ALA A 80 -9.68 -12.48 9.49
N THR A 81 -9.76 -12.74 10.80
CA THR A 81 -10.98 -13.21 11.45
C THR A 81 -12.08 -12.15 11.41
N GLU A 82 -11.75 -10.90 11.70
CA GLU A 82 -12.70 -9.78 11.63
C GLU A 82 -13.32 -9.60 10.25
N LEU A 83 -12.54 -9.85 9.19
CA LEU A 83 -12.94 -9.60 7.80
C LEU A 83 -13.43 -10.85 7.07
N GLU A 84 -13.49 -12.00 7.72
CA GLU A 84 -13.78 -13.29 7.08
C GLU A 84 -15.08 -13.29 6.28
N ASP A 85 -16.15 -12.75 6.84
CA ASP A 85 -17.47 -12.68 6.19
C ASP A 85 -17.48 -11.78 4.94
N LYS A 86 -16.48 -10.92 4.78
CA LYS A 86 -16.31 -10.00 3.65
C LYS A 86 -15.08 -10.30 2.81
N ALA A 87 -14.49 -11.48 2.94
CA ALA A 87 -13.22 -11.83 2.31
C ALA A 87 -13.21 -11.61 0.79
N SER A 88 -14.33 -11.84 0.11
CA SER A 88 -14.47 -11.61 -1.35
C SER A 88 -14.44 -10.12 -1.74
N GLU A 89 -14.67 -9.22 -0.81
CA GLU A 89 -14.66 -7.77 -1.01
C GLU A 89 -13.32 -7.12 -0.61
N VAL A 90 -12.37 -7.91 -0.12
CA VAL A 90 -11.10 -7.45 0.41
C VAL A 90 -9.94 -7.91 -0.47
N GLY A 91 -9.13 -6.97 -0.90
CA GLY A 91 -7.87 -7.22 -1.57
C GLY A 91 -6.67 -6.93 -0.66
N VAL A 92 -5.72 -7.85 -0.57
CA VAL A 92 -4.53 -7.71 0.28
C VAL A 92 -3.31 -7.42 -0.60
N ASN A 93 -2.78 -6.21 -0.50
CA ASN A 93 -1.57 -5.82 -1.21
C ASN A 93 -0.33 -6.23 -0.42
N LEU A 94 0.43 -7.18 -0.94
CA LEU A 94 1.65 -7.70 -0.33
C LEU A 94 2.94 -7.01 -0.84
N ALA A 95 2.82 -5.88 -1.56
CA ALA A 95 3.99 -5.17 -2.10
C ALA A 95 4.69 -4.28 -1.06
N GLY A 96 4.06 -3.99 0.09
CA GLY A 96 4.62 -3.15 1.15
C GLY A 96 5.07 -3.94 2.38
N GLY A 97 5.60 -3.22 3.37
CA GLY A 97 6.04 -3.78 4.64
C GLY A 97 7.40 -4.50 4.59
N THR A 98 7.78 -5.09 5.71
CA THR A 98 8.96 -5.96 5.79
C THR A 98 8.63 -7.37 5.27
N LYS A 99 9.66 -8.16 4.98
CA LYS A 99 9.47 -9.57 4.60
C LYS A 99 8.73 -10.36 5.67
N LEU A 100 8.99 -10.08 6.95
CA LEU A 100 8.29 -10.75 8.07
C LEU A 100 6.81 -10.40 8.10
N MET A 101 6.46 -9.14 7.88
CA MET A 101 5.06 -8.71 7.75
C MET A 101 4.37 -9.43 6.59
N THR A 102 5.00 -9.51 5.43
CA THR A 102 4.45 -10.19 4.26
C THR A 102 4.24 -11.67 4.50
N ILE A 103 5.21 -12.37 5.13
CA ILE A 103 5.09 -13.80 5.47
C ILE A 103 3.96 -14.02 6.49
N ALA A 104 3.89 -13.21 7.54
CA ALA A 104 2.84 -13.30 8.55
C ALA A 104 1.45 -13.05 7.95
N ALA A 105 1.30 -12.01 7.12
CA ALA A 105 0.05 -11.71 6.42
C ALA A 105 -0.38 -12.85 5.48
N GLN A 106 0.56 -13.41 4.71
CA GLN A 106 0.30 -14.51 3.81
C GLN A 106 -0.32 -15.72 4.53
N GLN A 107 0.14 -16.07 5.73
CA GLN A 107 -0.37 -17.22 6.46
C GLN A 107 -1.88 -17.17 6.72
N PHE A 108 -2.43 -15.99 6.95
CA PHE A 108 -3.83 -15.81 7.34
C PHE A 108 -4.74 -15.35 6.20
N PHE A 109 -4.17 -14.64 5.19
CA PHE A 109 -4.98 -14.10 4.10
C PHE A 109 -5.00 -14.98 2.86
N TRP A 110 -3.98 -15.81 2.62
CA TRP A 110 -3.77 -16.50 1.34
C TRP A 110 -4.93 -17.37 0.86
N GLN A 111 -5.59 -18.08 1.78
CA GLN A 111 -6.62 -19.07 1.40
C GLN A 111 -8.00 -18.45 1.20
N LYS A 112 -8.31 -17.37 1.91
CA LYS A 112 -9.65 -16.79 1.97
C LYS A 112 -9.78 -15.46 1.22
N PHE A 113 -8.69 -14.73 1.11
CA PHE A 113 -8.66 -13.40 0.52
C PHE A 113 -7.90 -13.40 -0.80
N THR A 114 -8.20 -12.43 -1.67
CA THR A 114 -7.39 -12.24 -2.85
C THR A 114 -6.15 -11.42 -2.48
N CYS A 115 -4.98 -12.08 -2.49
CA CYS A 115 -3.70 -11.43 -2.31
C CYS A 115 -3.12 -11.03 -3.66
N PHE A 116 -2.60 -9.81 -3.74
CA PHE A 116 -2.00 -9.29 -4.95
C PHE A 116 -0.68 -8.57 -4.66
N TYR A 117 0.12 -8.46 -5.69
CA TYR A 117 1.40 -7.77 -5.68
C TYR A 117 1.44 -6.73 -6.81
N ILE A 118 2.01 -5.58 -6.52
CA ILE A 118 2.25 -4.52 -7.49
C ILE A 118 3.70 -4.59 -7.95
N ASN A 119 3.90 -4.80 -9.24
CA ASN A 119 5.21 -4.73 -9.88
C ASN A 119 5.41 -3.33 -10.46
N PRO A 120 6.17 -2.43 -9.81
CA PRO A 120 6.35 -1.06 -10.28
C PRO A 120 7.20 -0.97 -11.55
N GLU A 121 8.06 -1.96 -11.84
CA GLU A 121 8.90 -1.96 -13.04
C GLU A 121 8.08 -2.24 -14.30
N GLN A 122 7.08 -3.11 -14.18
CA GLN A 122 6.20 -3.50 -15.29
C GLN A 122 4.87 -2.74 -15.26
N ASN A 123 4.63 -1.90 -14.26
CA ASN A 123 3.34 -1.23 -14.02
C ASN A 123 2.17 -2.22 -14.08
N SER A 124 2.29 -3.31 -13.34
CA SER A 124 1.31 -4.39 -13.37
C SER A 124 0.89 -4.85 -11.98
N ILE A 125 -0.27 -5.48 -11.93
CA ILE A 125 -0.81 -6.18 -10.77
C ILE A 125 -0.86 -7.68 -11.03
N GLN A 126 -0.35 -8.46 -10.09
CA GLN A 126 -0.42 -9.92 -10.09
C GLN A 126 -1.29 -10.39 -8.93
N TYR A 127 -2.32 -11.19 -9.21
CA TYR A 127 -3.12 -11.86 -8.17
C TYR A 127 -2.41 -13.14 -7.74
N ILE A 128 -1.49 -13.02 -6.78
CA ILE A 128 -0.55 -14.08 -6.41
C ILE A 128 -1.19 -15.24 -5.62
N SER A 129 -2.37 -15.04 -5.03
CA SER A 129 -3.14 -16.13 -4.40
C SER A 129 -3.99 -16.93 -5.39
N GLU A 130 -4.01 -16.56 -6.67
CA GLU A 130 -4.79 -17.24 -7.70
C GLU A 130 -3.86 -17.96 -8.66
N LYS A 131 -4.06 -19.27 -8.78
CA LYS A 131 -3.28 -20.06 -9.73
C LYS A 131 -3.58 -19.62 -11.17
N ASP A 132 -2.54 -19.44 -11.96
CA ASP A 132 -2.61 -19.08 -13.38
C ASP A 132 -3.35 -17.75 -13.66
N ALA A 133 -3.48 -16.87 -12.66
CA ALA A 133 -4.05 -15.56 -12.88
C ALA A 133 -3.18 -14.72 -13.83
N PRO A 134 -3.77 -14.09 -14.84
CA PRO A 134 -3.00 -13.23 -15.71
C PRO A 134 -2.51 -11.99 -14.96
N GLU A 135 -1.40 -11.44 -15.44
CA GLU A 135 -0.91 -10.14 -15.01
C GLU A 135 -1.72 -9.03 -15.71
N TYR A 136 -2.13 -8.02 -14.95
CA TYR A 136 -2.93 -6.91 -15.47
C TYR A 136 -2.14 -5.60 -15.43
N PRO A 137 -2.19 -4.79 -16.48
CA PRO A 137 -1.56 -3.47 -16.45
C PRO A 137 -2.26 -2.55 -15.44
N ILE A 138 -1.49 -1.77 -14.69
CA ILE A 138 -1.98 -0.68 -13.88
C ILE A 138 -2.02 0.57 -14.75
N ALA A 139 -3.21 1.15 -14.88
CA ALA A 139 -3.42 2.43 -15.57
C ALA A 139 -3.19 3.65 -14.66
N GLY A 140 -3.12 3.43 -13.35
CA GLY A 140 -2.89 4.47 -12.36
C GLY A 140 -1.52 5.11 -12.53
N GLN A 141 -1.49 6.44 -12.76
CA GLN A 141 -0.27 7.22 -12.81
C GLN A 141 -0.25 8.19 -11.64
N LEU A 142 0.84 8.17 -10.88
CA LEU A 142 1.12 9.20 -9.89
C LEU A 142 1.76 10.40 -10.58
N LYS A 143 1.16 11.57 -10.43
CA LYS A 143 1.80 12.82 -10.85
C LYS A 143 2.96 13.12 -9.89
N ILE A 144 3.93 13.92 -10.35
CA ILE A 144 5.07 14.33 -9.51
C ILE A 144 4.62 14.93 -8.17
N LYS A 145 3.56 15.74 -8.18
CA LYS A 145 3.00 16.31 -6.94
C LYS A 145 2.45 15.25 -5.98
N ASP A 146 1.86 14.18 -6.53
CA ASP A 146 1.33 13.08 -5.71
C ASP A 146 2.48 12.27 -5.10
N PHE A 147 3.55 12.04 -5.89
CA PHE A 147 4.76 11.40 -5.40
C PHE A 147 5.36 12.17 -4.21
N PHE A 148 5.48 13.48 -4.30
CA PHE A 148 5.94 14.29 -3.17
C PHE A 148 4.98 14.23 -1.99
N ALA A 149 3.68 14.31 -2.22
CA ALA A 149 2.66 14.30 -1.16
C ALA A 149 2.68 13.00 -0.35
N ILE A 150 2.82 11.83 -1.00
CA ILE A 150 2.87 10.53 -0.32
C ILE A 150 4.18 10.28 0.46
N HIS A 151 5.20 11.11 0.23
CA HIS A 151 6.45 11.12 0.99
C HIS A 151 6.54 12.29 1.99
N GLY A 152 5.41 12.97 2.25
CA GLY A 152 5.34 14.03 3.25
C GLY A 152 5.81 15.42 2.78
N TYR A 153 6.15 15.57 1.51
CA TYR A 153 6.60 16.85 0.96
C TYR A 153 5.45 17.66 0.39
N ARG A 154 5.51 18.98 0.57
CA ARG A 154 4.59 19.93 -0.04
C ARG A 154 5.28 20.69 -1.17
N VAL A 155 4.73 20.61 -2.36
CA VAL A 155 5.20 21.43 -3.49
C VAL A 155 4.74 22.87 -3.29
N ILE A 156 5.68 23.80 -3.08
CA ILE A 156 5.40 25.21 -2.79
C ILE A 156 5.31 26.02 -4.08
N SER A 157 6.03 25.65 -5.15
CA SER A 157 5.89 26.27 -6.48
C SER A 157 6.23 25.28 -7.58
N SER A 158 5.55 25.40 -8.72
CA SER A 158 5.79 24.61 -9.93
C SER A 158 6.28 25.51 -11.08
N LYS A 159 7.31 26.33 -10.86
CA LYS A 159 7.97 27.04 -11.97
C LYS A 159 8.91 26.07 -12.68
N GLU A 160 8.64 25.75 -13.93
CA GLU A 160 9.42 24.86 -14.82
C GLU A 160 10.89 25.29 -15.07
N LYS A 161 11.38 26.30 -14.41
CA LYS A 161 12.66 26.98 -14.73
C LYS A 161 13.72 26.94 -13.62
N GLN A 162 13.76 25.96 -12.75
CA GLN A 162 14.88 25.80 -11.81
C GLN A 162 15.24 24.36 -11.52
N VAL A 163 15.44 23.56 -12.55
CA VAL A 163 16.25 22.33 -12.48
C VAL A 163 17.60 22.64 -13.13
N SER A 164 18.32 23.56 -12.55
CA SER A 164 19.71 23.83 -12.92
C SER A 164 20.62 23.99 -11.70
N GLU A 165 20.31 23.30 -10.63
CA GLU A 165 21.27 23.13 -9.54
C GLU A 165 21.76 21.69 -9.54
N LYS A 166 23.04 21.60 -9.73
CA LYS A 166 23.89 20.47 -10.06
C LYS A 166 23.79 19.29 -9.12
N PRO A 167 24.04 18.05 -9.62
CA PRO A 167 24.14 16.81 -8.85
C PRO A 167 25.24 16.77 -7.78
N GLU A 168 26.08 17.80 -7.69
CA GLU A 168 27.26 17.81 -6.83
C GLU A 168 27.00 17.93 -5.32
N GLN A 169 25.75 18.08 -4.88
CA GLN A 169 25.39 18.15 -3.45
C GLN A 169 24.80 16.86 -2.86
N LEU A 170 24.78 15.76 -3.61
CA LEU A 170 24.31 14.46 -3.14
C LEU A 170 25.41 13.51 -2.63
N GLU A 171 26.69 13.97 -2.64
CA GLU A 171 27.79 13.25 -2.02
C GLU A 171 28.21 13.95 -0.72
N LYS A 172 27.46 13.71 0.37
CA LYS A 172 27.99 13.76 1.74
C LYS A 172 27.11 12.98 2.69
#